data_dfb5c742fccd716131bdf340f6ffb460
#
_entry.id   dfb5c742fccd716131bdf340f6ffb460
#
_cell.length_a   1.000
_cell.length_b   1.000
_cell.length_c   1.000
_cell.angle_alpha   90.00
_cell.angle_beta   90.00
_cell.angle_gamma   90.00
#
_symmetry.space_group_name_H-M   'P 1'
#
loop_
_entity.id
_entity.type
_entity.pdbx_description
1 polymer ?
#
loop_
_entity_poly.entity_id
_entity_poly.type
_entity_poly.pdbx_seq_one_letter_code
_entity_poly.pdbx_strand_id
1 'polypeptide(L)'
;MTAATRLSNVEILISASEIARRVTALAETIVTKLPPDLMIVSLLRGSFVFTADLIRALHLAGAKNGIRPQIDFMTLASYGAQATSSGSVQIVRDLTQSVEGRHVLIVDDILESGRTLTFARDLIKQRGAASIKIAVLLEKPGKRKMPIDADFVGFTIPDKFAVGYGLDYGNYYRELPFIGVVEVS
;
A
#
# COMPACT_ATOMS: atom_id res chain seq x y z
N MET A 1 -28.72 -13.20 -2.67
CA MET A 1 -27.30 -12.89 -2.41
C MET A 1 -26.63 -14.18 -1.96
N THR A 2 -25.97 -14.85 -2.87
CA THR A 2 -25.26 -16.10 -2.61
C THR A 2 -24.08 -15.81 -1.67
N ALA A 3 -24.01 -16.58 -0.57
CA ALA A 3 -22.89 -16.56 0.34
C ALA A 3 -21.60 -16.79 -0.46
N ALA A 4 -20.70 -15.80 -0.47
CA ALA A 4 -19.39 -15.96 -1.06
C ALA A 4 -18.76 -17.21 -0.43
N THR A 5 -18.43 -18.18 -1.26
CA THR A 5 -17.78 -19.43 -0.84
C THR A 5 -16.52 -19.04 -0.09
N ARG A 6 -16.48 -19.25 1.22
CA ARG A 6 -15.24 -19.10 2.00
C ARG A 6 -14.26 -20.10 1.42
N LEU A 7 -13.18 -19.61 0.83
CA LEU A 7 -12.12 -20.48 0.36
C LEU A 7 -11.55 -21.20 1.59
N SER A 8 -11.67 -22.53 1.61
CA SER A 8 -11.42 -23.33 2.81
C SER A 8 -9.94 -23.52 3.16
N ASN A 9 -9.02 -23.14 2.26
CA ASN A 9 -7.59 -23.29 2.46
C ASN A 9 -6.85 -22.03 2.06
N VAL A 10 -6.38 -21.28 3.06
CA VAL A 10 -5.41 -20.19 2.89
C VAL A 10 -4.04 -20.75 3.22
N GLU A 11 -3.17 -20.88 2.23
CA GLU A 11 -1.77 -21.26 2.44
C GLU A 11 -0.98 -20.03 2.89
N ILE A 12 -0.23 -20.14 3.98
CA ILE A 12 0.60 -19.02 4.46
C ILE A 12 1.79 -18.82 3.52
N LEU A 13 1.87 -17.64 2.91
CA LEU A 13 3.01 -17.23 2.08
C LEU A 13 4.07 -16.47 2.88
N ILE A 14 3.64 -15.58 3.78
CA ILE A 14 4.50 -14.77 4.64
C ILE A 14 3.88 -14.73 6.03
N SER A 15 4.62 -15.19 7.02
CA SER A 15 4.15 -15.24 8.41
C SER A 15 4.06 -13.86 9.05
N ALA A 16 3.24 -13.72 10.10
CA ALA A 16 3.11 -12.47 10.88
C ALA A 16 4.48 -12.00 11.43
N SER A 17 5.33 -12.91 11.86
CA SER A 17 6.65 -12.58 12.39
C SER A 17 7.62 -12.06 11.32
N GLU A 18 7.54 -12.57 10.10
CA GLU A 18 8.31 -12.06 8.96
C GLU A 18 7.85 -10.67 8.57
N ILE A 19 6.52 -10.44 8.54
CA ILE A 19 5.95 -9.11 8.27
C ILE A 19 6.45 -8.11 9.31
N ALA A 20 6.36 -8.43 10.60
CA ALA A 20 6.78 -7.52 11.66
C ALA A 20 8.26 -7.13 11.54
N ARG A 21 9.15 -8.11 11.30
CA ARG A 21 10.59 -7.85 11.08
C ARG A 21 10.81 -6.96 9.85
N ARG A 22 10.10 -7.23 8.75
CA ARG A 22 10.27 -6.48 7.51
C ARG A 22 9.77 -5.05 7.63
N VAL A 23 8.64 -4.83 8.29
CA VAL A 23 8.09 -3.49 8.55
C VAL A 23 9.04 -2.67 9.40
N THR A 24 9.66 -3.27 10.43
CA THR A 24 10.71 -2.62 11.23
C THR A 24 11.89 -2.20 10.37
N ALA A 25 12.44 -3.10 9.56
CA ALA A 25 13.58 -2.81 8.68
C ALA A 25 13.25 -1.75 7.61
N LEU A 26 12.00 -1.75 7.08
CA LEU A 26 11.54 -0.69 6.18
C LEU A 26 11.51 0.67 6.88
N ALA A 27 10.97 0.73 8.10
CA ALA A 27 10.92 1.96 8.88
C ALA A 27 12.32 2.51 9.15
N GLU A 28 13.28 1.68 9.55
CA GLU A 28 14.68 2.05 9.73
C GLU A 28 15.28 2.65 8.44
N THR A 29 14.98 2.05 7.28
CA THR A 29 15.43 2.55 5.99
C THR A 29 14.79 3.90 5.65
N ILE A 30 13.48 4.05 5.88
CA ILE A 30 12.73 5.26 5.58
C ILE A 30 13.25 6.44 6.41
N VAL A 31 13.47 6.26 7.71
CA VAL A 31 13.93 7.34 8.60
C VAL A 31 15.34 7.84 8.27
N THR A 32 16.15 7.05 7.57
CA THR A 32 17.47 7.47 7.11
C THR A 32 17.45 8.20 5.77
N LYS A 33 16.39 7.99 4.97
CA LYS A 33 16.31 8.49 3.59
C LYS A 33 15.33 9.65 3.42
N LEU A 34 14.37 9.81 4.32
CA LEU A 34 13.31 10.81 4.20
C LEU A 34 13.38 11.84 5.32
N PRO A 35 12.92 13.08 5.06
CA PRO A 35 12.94 14.16 6.04
C PRO A 35 11.95 13.89 7.21
N PRO A 36 12.17 14.53 8.38
CA PRO A 36 11.37 14.25 9.57
C PRO A 36 9.92 14.78 9.50
N ASP A 37 9.63 15.76 8.66
CA ASP A 37 8.31 16.38 8.46
C ASP A 37 7.50 15.67 7.35
N LEU A 38 7.63 14.37 7.24
CA LEU A 38 7.02 13.55 6.23
C LEU A 38 5.49 13.54 6.32
N MET A 39 4.81 13.64 5.19
CA MET A 39 3.38 13.37 5.07
C MET A 39 3.17 11.98 4.46
N ILE A 40 2.48 11.12 5.18
CA ILE A 40 2.09 9.79 4.71
C ILE A 40 0.69 9.87 4.10
N VAL A 41 0.57 9.44 2.85
CA VAL A 41 -0.70 9.28 2.15
C VAL A 41 -0.94 7.78 1.94
N SER A 42 -1.86 7.22 2.71
CA SER A 42 -2.23 5.80 2.62
C SER A 42 -3.37 5.60 1.63
N LEU A 43 -3.18 4.70 0.67
CA LEU A 43 -4.20 4.36 -0.32
C LEU A 43 -5.11 3.24 0.23
N LEU A 44 -6.31 3.61 0.64
CA LEU A 44 -7.27 2.68 1.20
C LEU A 44 -7.94 1.85 0.08
N ARG A 45 -8.37 0.58 0.38
CA ARG A 45 -8.54 0.01 1.73
C ARG A 45 -7.43 -0.96 2.15
N GLY A 46 -6.80 -1.68 1.22
CA GLY A 46 -5.88 -2.78 1.54
C GLY A 46 -4.68 -2.37 2.42
N SER A 47 -4.20 -1.16 2.25
CA SER A 47 -3.00 -0.65 2.95
C SER A 47 -3.19 -0.34 4.44
N PHE A 48 -4.42 -0.40 5.00
CA PHE A 48 -4.70 0.14 6.35
C PHE A 48 -3.90 -0.54 7.47
N VAL A 49 -3.74 -1.87 7.41
CA VAL A 49 -2.96 -2.61 8.42
C VAL A 49 -1.47 -2.30 8.28
N PHE A 50 -0.95 -2.38 7.06
CA PHE A 50 0.44 -2.04 6.78
C PHE A 50 0.78 -0.61 7.21
N THR A 51 -0.07 0.37 6.89
CA THR A 51 0.12 1.76 7.30
C THR A 51 0.15 1.90 8.81
N ALA A 52 -0.79 1.25 9.52
CA ALA A 52 -0.84 1.32 10.98
C ALA A 52 0.42 0.75 11.65
N ASP A 53 0.97 -0.34 11.13
CA ASP A 53 2.20 -0.91 11.66
C ASP A 53 3.43 -0.10 11.25
N LEU A 54 3.47 0.39 10.01
CA LEU A 54 4.57 1.21 9.51
C LEU A 54 4.73 2.51 10.31
N ILE A 55 3.63 3.23 10.62
CA ILE A 55 3.74 4.49 11.39
C ILE A 55 4.22 4.26 12.81
N ARG A 56 3.84 3.15 13.45
CA ARG A 56 4.36 2.76 14.77
C ARG A 56 5.84 2.40 14.70
N ALA A 57 6.25 1.66 13.69
CA ALA A 57 7.65 1.32 13.46
C ALA A 57 8.49 2.57 13.14
N LEU A 58 7.97 3.52 12.36
CA LEU A 58 8.63 4.81 12.08
C LEU A 58 8.84 5.62 13.36
N HIS A 59 7.87 5.63 14.28
CA HIS A 59 8.02 6.27 15.57
C HIS A 59 9.19 5.67 16.37
N LEU A 60 9.25 4.34 16.44
CA LEU A 60 10.32 3.65 17.17
C LEU A 60 11.70 3.85 16.53
N ALA A 61 11.79 3.70 15.20
CA ALA A 61 13.04 3.89 14.46
C ALA A 61 13.49 5.35 14.45
N GLY A 62 12.55 6.29 14.41
CA GLY A 62 12.79 7.73 14.30
C GLY A 62 12.89 8.46 15.64
N ALA A 63 12.82 7.76 16.78
CA ALA A 63 12.81 8.39 18.11
C ALA A 63 14.00 9.35 18.36
N LYS A 64 15.15 9.06 17.79
CA LYS A 64 16.35 9.91 17.86
C LYS A 64 16.37 11.03 16.81
N ASN A 65 15.66 10.88 15.71
CA ASN A 65 15.69 11.78 14.55
C ASN A 65 14.48 12.72 14.48
N GLY A 66 13.56 12.63 15.45
CA GLY A 66 12.41 13.54 15.56
C GLY A 66 11.34 13.34 14.49
N ILE A 67 11.30 12.19 13.81
CA ILE A 67 10.27 11.90 12.80
C ILE A 67 8.88 11.96 13.44
N ARG A 68 8.02 12.83 12.89
CA ARG A 68 6.62 13.00 13.28
C ARG A 68 5.76 13.09 12.02
N PRO A 69 5.47 11.96 11.35
CA PRO A 69 4.71 11.99 10.12
C PRO A 69 3.28 12.45 10.38
N GLN A 70 2.78 13.32 9.51
CA GLN A 70 1.34 13.56 9.38
C GLN A 70 0.77 12.47 8.48
N ILE A 71 -0.49 12.09 8.72
CA ILE A 71 -1.11 10.97 8.01
C ILE A 71 -2.44 11.43 7.44
N ASP A 72 -2.65 11.15 6.16
CA ASP A 72 -3.94 11.31 5.50
C ASP A 72 -4.24 10.08 4.64
N PHE A 73 -5.49 9.93 4.24
CA PHE A 73 -5.98 8.76 3.55
C PHE A 73 -6.66 9.15 2.25
N MET A 74 -6.36 8.41 1.18
CA MET A 74 -7.05 8.52 -0.09
C MET A 74 -7.69 7.18 -0.45
N THR A 75 -8.91 7.20 -0.97
CA THR A 75 -9.55 6.00 -1.51
C THR A 75 -9.69 6.14 -3.01
N LEU A 76 -9.07 5.22 -3.72
CA LEU A 76 -9.13 5.14 -5.18
C LEU A 76 -9.87 3.87 -5.60
N ALA A 77 -10.72 3.99 -6.60
CA ALA A 77 -11.38 2.85 -7.23
C ALA A 77 -10.87 2.69 -8.66
N SER A 78 -10.39 1.50 -8.99
CA SER A 78 -10.11 1.13 -10.38
C SER A 78 -11.31 0.42 -10.96
N TYR A 79 -12.01 1.04 -11.89
CA TYR A 79 -13.08 0.40 -12.65
C TYR A 79 -12.48 -0.36 -13.83
N GLY A 80 -12.68 -1.67 -13.88
CA GLY A 80 -12.26 -2.40 -15.07
C GLY A 80 -12.10 -3.91 -14.90
N ALA A 81 -13.25 -4.63 -14.89
CA ALA A 81 -13.32 -6.01 -15.32
C ALA A 81 -14.54 -6.29 -16.20
N GLN A 82 -15.23 -5.27 -16.72
CA GLN A 82 -16.27 -5.46 -17.73
C GLN A 82 -15.96 -4.65 -19.00
N ALA A 83 -16.20 -5.23 -20.13
CA ALA A 83 -15.67 -5.09 -21.48
C ALA A 83 -15.77 -3.72 -22.19
N THR A 84 -16.01 -2.59 -21.54
CA THR A 84 -16.15 -1.29 -22.22
C THR A 84 -15.54 -0.08 -21.48
N SER A 85 -14.84 -0.23 -20.36
CA SER A 85 -14.28 0.92 -19.66
C SER A 85 -12.76 0.98 -19.72
N SER A 86 -12.24 2.16 -20.02
CA SER A 86 -10.86 2.56 -20.26
C SER A 86 -9.85 2.34 -19.10
N GLY A 87 -10.17 1.53 -18.08
CA GLY A 87 -9.29 1.31 -16.93
C GLY A 87 -8.99 2.59 -16.13
N SER A 88 -9.94 3.52 -16.06
CA SER A 88 -9.78 4.79 -15.35
C SER A 88 -9.80 4.57 -13.84
N VAL A 89 -8.89 5.25 -13.15
CA VAL A 89 -8.87 5.33 -11.69
C VAL A 89 -9.69 6.56 -11.28
N GLN A 90 -10.58 6.41 -10.31
CA GLN A 90 -11.40 7.51 -9.78
C GLN A 90 -11.13 7.72 -8.30
N ILE A 91 -11.22 8.98 -7.87
CA ILE A 91 -11.13 9.34 -6.45
C ILE A 91 -12.50 9.12 -5.82
N VAL A 92 -12.58 8.19 -4.86
CA VAL A 92 -13.78 7.96 -4.04
C VAL A 92 -13.74 8.84 -2.78
N ARG A 93 -12.56 8.96 -2.16
CA ARG A 93 -12.29 9.87 -1.05
C ARG A 93 -10.96 10.55 -1.30
N ASP A 94 -10.98 11.88 -1.25
CA ASP A 94 -9.80 12.70 -1.46
C ASP A 94 -9.10 13.01 -0.12
N LEU A 95 -7.88 13.56 -0.23
CA LEU A 95 -7.11 14.08 0.89
C LEU A 95 -7.85 15.22 1.57
N THR A 96 -7.70 15.30 2.89
CA THR A 96 -8.25 16.39 3.72
C THR A 96 -7.23 17.50 3.96
N GLN A 97 -5.95 17.23 3.73
CA GLN A 97 -4.84 18.16 3.93
C GLN A 97 -4.15 18.51 2.62
N SER A 98 -3.58 19.73 2.54
CA SER A 98 -2.74 20.13 1.40
C SER A 98 -1.42 19.36 1.41
N VAL A 99 -1.00 18.96 0.21
CA VAL A 99 0.32 18.34 -0.04
C VAL A 99 1.32 19.35 -0.62
N GLU A 100 0.91 20.59 -0.86
CA GLU A 100 1.75 21.63 -1.45
C GLU A 100 3.00 21.88 -0.60
N GLY A 101 4.16 21.81 -1.23
CA GLY A 101 5.46 21.97 -0.58
C GLY A 101 5.87 20.85 0.36
N ARG A 102 5.06 19.77 0.49
CA ARG A 102 5.31 18.67 1.43
C ARG A 102 6.16 17.56 0.80
N HIS A 103 6.92 16.88 1.65
CA HIS A 103 7.53 15.59 1.32
C HIS A 103 6.52 14.47 1.58
N VAL A 104 6.11 13.76 0.54
CA VAL A 104 5.03 12.77 0.61
C VAL A 104 5.57 11.35 0.46
N LEU A 105 5.15 10.46 1.35
CA LEU A 105 5.29 9.01 1.21
C LEU A 105 3.91 8.40 0.91
N ILE A 106 3.71 7.93 -0.31
CA ILE A 106 2.52 7.15 -0.67
C ILE A 106 2.73 5.74 -0.12
N VAL A 107 1.73 5.23 0.61
CA VAL A 107 1.74 3.86 1.17
C VAL A 107 0.60 3.06 0.55
N ASP A 108 0.93 1.90 -0.02
CA ASP A 108 -0.04 0.98 -0.61
C ASP A 108 0.24 -0.46 -0.18
N ASP A 109 -0.75 -1.33 -0.30
CA ASP A 109 -0.63 -2.75 0.03
C ASP A 109 0.15 -3.53 -1.02
N ILE A 110 -0.16 -3.30 -2.31
CA ILE A 110 0.45 -4.08 -3.38
C ILE A 110 0.70 -3.26 -4.66
N LEU A 111 1.89 -3.37 -5.18
CA LEU A 111 2.24 -2.87 -6.50
C LEU A 111 2.18 -4.01 -7.52
N GLU A 112 1.12 -4.04 -8.31
CA GLU A 112 0.90 -5.02 -9.38
C GLU A 112 0.91 -4.34 -10.76
N SER A 113 -0.20 -3.79 -11.23
CA SER A 113 -0.27 -3.10 -12.52
C SER A 113 0.36 -1.70 -12.53
N GLY A 114 0.48 -1.08 -11.37
CA GLY A 114 0.98 0.28 -11.20
C GLY A 114 -0.01 1.40 -11.51
N ARG A 115 -1.23 1.11 -12.00
CA ARG A 115 -2.21 2.13 -12.39
C ARG A 115 -2.62 3.04 -11.24
N THR A 116 -2.97 2.46 -10.10
CA THR A 116 -3.39 3.20 -8.89
C THR A 116 -2.28 4.10 -8.38
N LEU A 117 -1.07 3.55 -8.22
CA LEU A 117 0.08 4.30 -7.74
C LEU A 117 0.52 5.40 -8.71
N THR A 118 0.48 5.14 -10.03
CA THR A 118 0.77 6.19 -11.04
C THR A 118 -0.23 7.33 -10.93
N PHE A 119 -1.52 7.01 -10.85
CA PHE A 119 -2.57 8.02 -10.70
C PHE A 119 -2.38 8.85 -9.41
N ALA A 120 -2.17 8.19 -8.26
CA ALA A 120 -1.96 8.87 -6.99
C ALA A 120 -0.71 9.76 -7.00
N ARG A 121 0.41 9.25 -7.52
CA ARG A 121 1.65 10.01 -7.66
C ARG A 121 1.46 11.26 -8.52
N ASP A 122 0.84 11.11 -9.68
CA ASP A 122 0.68 12.21 -10.63
C ASP A 122 -0.28 13.28 -10.09
N LEU A 123 -1.34 12.86 -9.40
CA LEU A 123 -2.26 13.76 -8.72
C LEU A 123 -1.55 14.55 -7.59
N ILE A 124 -0.79 13.88 -6.74
CA ILE A 124 -0.05 14.52 -5.64
C ILE A 124 1.03 15.45 -6.19
N LYS A 125 1.67 15.07 -7.30
CA LYS A 125 2.62 15.93 -8.01
C LYS A 125 1.97 17.20 -8.57
N GLN A 126 0.80 17.07 -9.20
CA GLN A 126 0.02 18.21 -9.71
C GLN A 126 -0.41 19.17 -8.60
N ARG A 127 -0.59 18.68 -7.38
CA ARG A 127 -0.93 19.46 -6.19
C ARG A 127 0.27 20.11 -5.51
N GLY A 128 1.45 20.07 -6.13
CA GLY A 128 2.62 20.83 -5.68
C GLY A 128 3.45 20.18 -4.58
N ALA A 129 3.38 18.86 -4.39
CA ALA A 129 4.28 18.17 -3.45
C ALA A 129 5.75 18.40 -3.80
N ALA A 130 6.60 18.71 -2.81
CA ALA A 130 8.02 18.95 -2.99
C ALA A 130 8.79 17.67 -3.39
N SER A 131 8.40 16.54 -2.84
CA SER A 131 8.92 15.23 -3.25
C SER A 131 7.89 14.14 -2.98
N ILE A 132 7.98 13.06 -3.76
CA ILE A 132 7.10 11.90 -3.62
C ILE A 132 7.95 10.65 -3.61
N LYS A 133 7.73 9.80 -2.61
CA LYS A 133 8.27 8.47 -2.49
C LYS A 133 7.15 7.46 -2.31
N ILE A 134 7.39 6.20 -2.63
CA ILE A 134 6.38 5.14 -2.62
C ILE A 134 6.89 3.98 -1.78
N ALA A 135 6.06 3.54 -0.82
CA ALA A 135 6.28 2.33 -0.05
C ALA A 135 5.13 1.35 -0.28
N VAL A 136 5.46 0.11 -0.58
CA VAL A 136 4.46 -0.96 -0.74
C VAL A 136 4.84 -2.17 0.12
N LEU A 137 3.82 -2.83 0.65
CA LEU A 137 4.06 -4.07 1.39
C LEU A 137 4.47 -5.19 0.43
N LEU A 138 3.73 -5.32 -0.67
CA LEU A 138 3.96 -6.36 -1.68
C LEU A 138 4.25 -5.77 -3.05
N GLU A 139 5.07 -6.50 -3.80
CA GLU A 139 5.32 -6.25 -5.21
C GLU A 139 5.20 -7.54 -6.01
N LYS A 140 4.49 -7.50 -7.15
CA LYS A 140 4.44 -8.58 -8.13
C LYS A 140 5.18 -8.18 -9.40
N PRO A 141 6.39 -8.70 -9.65
CA PRO A 141 7.11 -8.48 -10.91
C PRO A 141 6.33 -9.02 -12.11
N GLY A 142 6.51 -8.41 -13.28
CA GLY A 142 5.93 -8.89 -14.54
C GLY A 142 4.47 -8.50 -14.80
N LYS A 143 3.79 -7.84 -13.86
CA LYS A 143 2.41 -7.37 -14.02
C LYS A 143 2.28 -5.88 -14.34
N ARG A 144 3.38 -5.16 -14.40
CA ARG A 144 3.41 -3.71 -14.66
C ARG A 144 2.75 -3.37 -15.99
N LYS A 145 1.78 -2.46 -15.94
CA LYS A 145 1.16 -1.82 -17.11
C LYS A 145 1.55 -0.34 -17.21
N MET A 146 2.04 0.21 -16.09
CA MET A 146 2.53 1.58 -16.00
C MET A 146 3.99 1.58 -15.53
N PRO A 147 4.84 2.50 -16.07
CA PRO A 147 6.25 2.60 -15.68
C PRO A 147 6.36 3.29 -14.31
N ILE A 148 6.18 2.52 -13.26
CA ILE A 148 6.30 2.99 -11.88
C ILE A 148 6.98 1.93 -11.02
N ASP A 149 7.89 2.37 -10.17
CA ASP A 149 8.57 1.56 -9.18
C ASP A 149 8.29 2.11 -7.79
N ALA A 150 8.36 1.24 -6.78
CA ALA A 150 8.32 1.64 -5.39
C ALA A 150 9.74 1.87 -4.87
N ASP A 151 9.93 2.94 -4.08
CA ASP A 151 11.22 3.26 -3.43
C ASP A 151 11.50 2.31 -2.26
N PHE A 152 10.45 1.79 -1.64
CA PHE A 152 10.51 0.90 -0.49
C PHE A 152 9.55 -0.27 -0.70
N VAL A 153 10.08 -1.47 -0.83
CA VAL A 153 9.31 -2.70 -1.04
C VAL A 153 9.45 -3.61 0.16
N GLY A 154 8.34 -4.05 0.71
CA GLY A 154 8.31 -5.06 1.77
C GLY A 154 8.77 -6.42 1.25
N PHE A 155 7.97 -7.02 0.40
CA PHE A 155 8.25 -8.34 -0.16
C PHE A 155 7.93 -8.38 -1.64
N THR A 156 8.77 -9.08 -2.40
CA THR A 156 8.48 -9.46 -3.78
C THR A 156 7.84 -10.86 -3.75
N ILE A 157 6.66 -10.99 -4.34
CA ILE A 157 5.90 -12.25 -4.35
C ILE A 157 5.62 -12.74 -5.77
N PRO A 158 5.40 -14.07 -5.94
CA PRO A 158 4.97 -14.61 -7.22
C PRO A 158 3.56 -14.13 -7.59
N ASP A 159 3.14 -14.40 -8.83
CA ASP A 159 1.80 -14.08 -9.33
C ASP A 159 0.75 -15.05 -8.76
N LYS A 160 0.49 -14.93 -7.47
CA LYS A 160 -0.57 -15.64 -6.74
C LYS A 160 -1.56 -14.63 -6.16
N PHE A 161 -2.82 -15.04 -5.95
CA PHE A 161 -3.79 -14.15 -5.32
C PHE A 161 -3.54 -14.07 -3.82
N ALA A 162 -3.04 -12.92 -3.36
CA ALA A 162 -2.67 -12.69 -1.97
C ALA A 162 -3.85 -12.14 -1.16
N VAL A 163 -4.02 -12.62 0.06
CA VAL A 163 -5.01 -12.17 1.05
C VAL A 163 -4.37 -12.04 2.43
N GLY A 164 -5.03 -11.34 3.33
CA GLY A 164 -4.56 -11.15 4.70
C GLY A 164 -3.75 -9.88 4.88
N TYR A 165 -3.54 -9.50 6.12
CA TYR A 165 -2.84 -8.28 6.55
C TYR A 165 -3.34 -7.01 5.84
N GLY A 166 -4.68 -6.90 5.69
CA GLY A 166 -5.35 -5.81 4.99
C GLY A 166 -5.84 -6.14 3.59
N LEU A 167 -5.18 -7.04 2.86
CA LEU A 167 -5.62 -7.51 1.54
C LEU A 167 -6.85 -8.42 1.66
N ASP A 168 -7.72 -8.39 0.65
CA ASP A 168 -8.98 -9.12 0.67
C ASP A 168 -9.27 -9.95 -0.57
N TYR A 169 -10.24 -10.86 -0.37
CA TYR A 169 -11.01 -11.47 -1.43
C TYR A 169 -12.50 -11.30 -1.10
N GLY A 170 -13.22 -10.52 -1.89
CA GLY A 170 -14.63 -10.21 -1.67
C GLY A 170 -14.95 -9.53 -0.32
N ASN A 171 -14.04 -8.70 0.19
CA ASN A 171 -14.05 -8.04 1.51
C ASN A 171 -13.80 -8.95 2.73
N TYR A 172 -13.42 -10.21 2.53
CA TYR A 172 -13.02 -11.15 3.59
C TYR A 172 -11.49 -11.26 3.66
N TYR A 173 -10.97 -11.85 4.73
CA TYR A 173 -9.56 -12.17 4.99
C TYR A 173 -8.66 -11.00 5.39
N ARG A 174 -9.15 -9.75 5.44
CA ARG A 174 -8.31 -8.60 5.84
C ARG A 174 -7.77 -8.71 7.27
N GLU A 175 -8.49 -9.47 8.13
CA GLU A 175 -8.20 -9.69 9.54
C GLU A 175 -7.05 -10.68 9.79
N LEU A 176 -6.64 -11.47 8.79
CA LEU A 176 -5.56 -12.44 8.97
C LEU A 176 -4.24 -11.71 9.31
N PRO A 177 -3.49 -12.17 10.33
CA PRO A 177 -2.26 -11.48 10.74
C PRO A 177 -1.05 -11.79 9.86
N PHE A 178 -1.23 -12.62 8.83
CA PHE A 178 -0.23 -13.06 7.87
C PHE A 178 -0.70 -12.78 6.45
N ILE A 179 0.20 -12.91 5.47
CA ILE A 179 -0.18 -12.94 4.06
C ILE A 179 -0.29 -14.39 3.62
N GLY A 180 -1.46 -14.73 3.14
CA GLY A 180 -1.74 -16.03 2.56
C GLY A 180 -2.03 -15.92 1.06
N VAL A 181 -2.07 -17.07 0.41
CA VAL A 181 -2.50 -17.21 -0.99
C VAL A 181 -3.73 -18.08 -1.06
N VAL A 182 -4.59 -17.77 -2.01
CA VAL A 182 -5.81 -18.50 -2.30
C VAL A 182 -5.85 -18.85 -3.79
N GLU A 183 -6.36 -20.03 -4.10
CA GLU A 183 -6.68 -20.39 -5.48
C GLU A 183 -8.05 -19.80 -5.82
N VAL A 184 -8.07 -18.92 -6.81
CA VAL A 184 -9.29 -18.34 -7.35
C VAL A 184 -9.70 -19.21 -8.54
N SER A 185 -10.73 -20.03 -8.35
CA SER A 185 -11.33 -20.88 -9.40
C SER A 185 -12.22 -20.05 -10.33
#